data_0182fd340ff62ec130928a07c3500923
#
_entry.id   0182fd340ff62ec130928a07c3500923
#
_cell.length_a   1.000
_cell.length_b   1.000
_cell.length_c   1.000
_cell.angle_alpha   90.00
_cell.angle_beta   90.00
_cell.angle_gamma   90.00
#
_symmetry.space_group_name_H-M   'P 1'
#
loop_
_entity.id
_entity.type
_entity.pdbx_description
1 polymer ?
#
loop_
_entity_poly.entity_id
_entity_poly.type
_entity_poly.pdbx_seq_one_letter_code
_entity_poly.pdbx_strand_id
1 'polypeptide(L)'
;MNAGKSDVAKANLVVNLNDITRVYGNLDAKDYSNAFTFGNNAGLVNGDSGLVINAGKDGAIAEGNVSDVKKTNNVGSYEWNGTASGVENLNTNYDVQINAGKSDVTKANLVVNLNDITRVYGNLEAKDYSKAFTFGANAGLVNGDNGLVINANKDGAIAEGSVSDVKKTNNVGSYEWNGTASGVDNLNTNYDVQINAGKSDVTKANLVVNLNDITRIYGNLDAKDYSNAFTFGNNAGLVNGDNGLIIDANADGAIAGGTLTNVEKTNNVGSYEWNGTASGVENLNTNYNVQINAGKSDVTKAKLTFVVDDKTITQGVPAKYTGKANGLTNGDILAGIGVGGYELDSSVNPLIVGVYEDKIGVLINGSLHLTGGDGLLKNYKVEIDPGTLTVLASFNPADDYWFGTAPWDKERNLRERKAEFHYVAGGMSL
;
A
#
# COMPACT_ATOMS: atom_id res chain seq x y z
N MET A 1 -15.04 86.90 79.44
CA MET A 1 -14.97 86.65 77.99
C MET A 1 -15.50 85.25 77.76
N ASN A 2 -16.57 85.08 77.05
CA ASN A 2 -17.05 83.76 76.65
C ASN A 2 -16.23 83.28 75.44
N ALA A 3 -15.59 82.15 75.56
CA ALA A 3 -14.90 81.54 74.46
C ALA A 3 -15.90 81.16 73.32
N GLY A 4 -15.68 81.70 72.16
CA GLY A 4 -16.47 81.30 70.97
C GLY A 4 -16.18 79.86 70.59
N LYS A 5 -17.18 79.12 70.06
CA LYS A 5 -17.02 77.85 69.47
C LYS A 5 -16.67 78.06 68.01
N SER A 6 -15.71 77.27 67.49
CA SER A 6 -15.45 77.12 66.07
C SER A 6 -15.80 75.73 65.68
N ASP A 7 -16.79 75.53 64.82
CA ASP A 7 -17.15 74.24 64.22
C ASP A 7 -16.47 74.09 62.87
N VAL A 8 -15.73 73.04 62.71
CA VAL A 8 -15.05 72.68 61.43
C VAL A 8 -15.88 71.61 60.76
N ALA A 9 -16.38 71.87 59.56
CA ALA A 9 -17.08 70.95 58.73
C ALA A 9 -16.11 70.16 57.82
N LYS A 10 -16.49 68.98 57.38
CA LYS A 10 -15.72 68.18 56.43
C LYS A 10 -15.55 68.93 55.10
N ALA A 11 -14.36 68.82 54.52
CA ALA A 11 -14.11 69.27 53.15
C ALA A 11 -14.69 68.28 52.13
N ASN A 12 -15.13 68.81 51.02
CA ASN A 12 -15.66 67.99 49.92
C ASN A 12 -14.49 67.40 49.12
N LEU A 13 -14.46 66.06 48.95
CA LEU A 13 -13.45 65.36 48.15
C LEU A 13 -14.16 64.55 47.09
N VAL A 14 -14.12 65.03 45.84
CA VAL A 14 -14.67 64.32 44.70
C VAL A 14 -13.52 63.74 43.88
N VAL A 15 -13.51 62.46 43.75
CA VAL A 15 -12.51 61.70 43.00
C VAL A 15 -13.18 61.13 41.76
N ASN A 16 -12.72 61.50 40.55
CA ASN A 16 -13.19 60.98 39.30
C ASN A 16 -12.17 59.91 38.83
N LEU A 17 -12.58 58.64 38.78
CA LEU A 17 -11.72 57.57 38.29
C LEU A 17 -11.57 57.69 36.80
N ASN A 18 -10.33 57.53 36.29
CA ASN A 18 -10.01 57.63 34.86
C ASN A 18 -10.37 56.35 34.15
N ASP A 19 -10.66 56.47 32.87
CA ASP A 19 -10.79 55.30 31.97
C ASP A 19 -9.42 54.65 31.78
N ILE A 20 -9.41 53.33 31.83
CA ILE A 20 -8.20 52.48 31.68
C ILE A 20 -8.43 51.46 30.59
N THR A 21 -7.44 51.26 29.71
CA THR A 21 -7.41 50.19 28.74
C THR A 21 -6.37 49.15 29.13
N ARG A 22 -6.74 47.88 29.13
CA ARG A 22 -5.86 46.74 29.40
C ARG A 22 -6.05 45.58 28.43
N VAL A 23 -5.05 44.74 28.33
CA VAL A 23 -5.10 43.52 27.51
C VAL A 23 -5.65 42.37 28.37
N TYR A 24 -6.43 41.47 27.78
CA TYR A 24 -6.93 40.29 28.45
C TYR A 24 -5.79 39.51 29.13
N GLY A 25 -6.05 39.06 30.33
CA GLY A 25 -5.05 38.40 31.19
C GLY A 25 -4.02 39.32 31.85
N ASN A 26 -3.95 40.60 31.48
CA ASN A 26 -3.07 41.58 32.12
C ASN A 26 -3.86 42.47 33.04
N LEU A 27 -3.51 42.46 34.31
CA LEU A 27 -4.12 43.30 35.34
C LEU A 27 -3.10 43.60 36.43
N ASP A 28 -2.76 44.89 36.59
CA ASP A 28 -1.92 45.37 37.68
C ASP A 28 -2.70 46.40 38.54
N ALA A 29 -2.85 46.12 39.81
CA ALA A 29 -3.59 46.97 40.74
C ALA A 29 -3.01 48.39 40.82
N LYS A 30 -1.69 48.56 40.65
CA LYS A 30 -1.05 49.85 40.67
C LYS A 30 -1.45 50.76 39.51
N ASP A 31 -1.87 50.19 38.38
CA ASP A 31 -2.32 50.99 37.25
C ASP A 31 -3.63 51.75 37.58
N TYR A 32 -4.41 51.23 38.51
CA TYR A 32 -5.67 51.84 38.98
C TYR A 32 -5.48 52.77 40.15
N SER A 33 -4.51 52.56 41.02
CA SER A 33 -4.35 53.26 42.29
C SER A 33 -4.17 54.78 42.18
N ASN A 34 -3.56 55.20 41.04
CA ASN A 34 -3.31 56.59 40.71
C ASN A 34 -4.11 57.11 39.52
N ALA A 35 -5.01 56.26 38.97
CA ALA A 35 -5.80 56.60 37.80
C ALA A 35 -7.04 57.39 38.15
N PHE A 36 -6.85 58.58 38.65
CA PHE A 36 -7.95 59.47 39.01
C PHE A 36 -7.61 60.99 38.86
N THR A 37 -8.62 61.80 38.84
CA THR A 37 -8.55 63.25 38.91
C THR A 37 -9.49 63.75 39.97
N PHE A 38 -9.25 64.98 40.52
CA PHE A 38 -10.19 65.59 41.45
C PHE A 38 -11.28 66.34 40.71
N GLY A 39 -12.46 66.42 41.34
CA GLY A 39 -13.53 67.31 40.92
C GLY A 39 -13.13 68.74 41.08
N ASN A 40 -13.82 69.69 40.39
CA ASN A 40 -13.56 71.07 40.47
C ASN A 40 -13.78 71.60 41.95
N ASN A 41 -12.72 72.16 42.50
CA ASN A 41 -12.70 72.65 43.88
C ASN A 41 -13.06 71.60 44.95
N ALA A 42 -12.85 70.37 44.70
CA ALA A 42 -13.21 69.23 45.56
C ALA A 42 -12.04 68.25 45.72
N GLY A 43 -10.80 68.69 45.76
CA GLY A 43 -9.59 67.95 46.03
C GLY A 43 -9.14 67.97 47.47
N LEU A 44 -7.95 67.48 47.74
CA LEU A 44 -7.31 67.50 49.03
C LEU A 44 -6.99 68.97 49.41
N VAL A 45 -7.20 69.28 50.66
CA VAL A 45 -6.94 70.64 51.27
C VAL A 45 -5.95 70.52 52.41
N ASN A 46 -5.54 71.67 52.98
CA ASN A 46 -4.69 71.76 54.15
C ASN A 46 -3.28 71.09 53.99
N GLY A 47 -2.80 70.89 52.76
CA GLY A 47 -1.52 70.28 52.51
C GLY A 47 -1.57 68.73 52.55
N ASP A 48 -2.73 68.10 52.65
CA ASP A 48 -2.90 66.69 52.63
C ASP A 48 -2.49 66.12 51.25
N SER A 49 -1.87 64.92 51.24
CA SER A 49 -1.37 64.27 50.06
C SER A 49 -1.37 62.74 50.20
N GLY A 50 -1.01 62.03 49.17
CA GLY A 50 -0.86 60.54 49.20
C GLY A 50 -2.17 59.78 49.02
N LEU A 51 -3.22 60.40 48.46
CA LEU A 51 -4.44 59.66 48.09
C LEU A 51 -4.14 58.58 47.09
N VAL A 52 -4.62 57.41 47.38
CA VAL A 52 -4.60 56.22 46.44
C VAL A 52 -5.98 55.60 46.38
N ILE A 53 -6.31 55.02 45.24
CA ILE A 53 -7.55 54.27 45.07
C ILE A 53 -7.22 52.76 45.16
N ASN A 54 -7.86 52.10 46.11
CA ASN A 54 -7.81 50.65 46.26
C ASN A 54 -8.85 50.02 45.31
N ALA A 55 -8.40 49.68 44.16
CA ALA A 55 -9.20 48.99 43.13
C ALA A 55 -9.25 47.49 43.34
N GLY A 56 -8.53 46.95 44.32
CA GLY A 56 -8.49 45.54 44.64
C GLY A 56 -8.15 45.22 46.06
N LYS A 57 -8.55 44.06 46.57
CA LYS A 57 -8.23 43.52 47.87
C LYS A 57 -6.85 42.85 47.80
N ASP A 58 -6.03 43.05 48.82
CA ASP A 58 -4.66 42.48 48.81
C ASP A 58 -3.75 42.95 47.68
N GLY A 59 -4.05 44.12 47.10
CA GLY A 59 -3.28 44.70 46.00
C GLY A 59 -3.66 44.10 44.63
N ALA A 60 -4.60 43.15 44.56
CA ALA A 60 -5.12 42.60 43.33
C ALA A 60 -6.57 43.03 43.09
N ILE A 61 -6.86 43.61 41.94
CA ILE A 61 -8.21 44.10 41.62
C ILE A 61 -9.20 42.91 41.52
N ALA A 62 -8.74 41.76 41.14
CA ALA A 62 -9.57 40.53 41.04
C ALA A 62 -10.25 40.14 42.37
N GLU A 63 -9.68 40.52 43.51
CA GLU A 63 -10.18 40.14 44.83
C GLU A 63 -10.68 41.34 45.66
N GLY A 64 -10.78 42.50 45.08
CA GLY A 64 -10.95 43.68 45.79
C GLY A 64 -12.32 44.37 45.76
N ASN A 65 -12.30 45.66 46.00
CA ASN A 65 -13.46 46.51 46.10
C ASN A 65 -13.94 47.07 44.75
N VAL A 66 -13.35 46.61 43.66
CA VAL A 66 -13.78 46.95 42.28
C VAL A 66 -14.87 46.02 41.88
N SER A 67 -16.05 46.48 41.55
CA SER A 67 -17.22 45.67 41.38
C SER A 67 -17.11 44.74 40.15
N ASP A 68 -16.57 45.19 39.04
CA ASP A 68 -16.64 44.44 37.78
C ASP A 68 -15.29 44.20 37.08
N VAL A 69 -14.22 44.74 37.61
CA VAL A 69 -12.88 44.60 36.99
C VAL A 69 -12.12 43.46 37.64
N LYS A 70 -12.01 42.33 36.93
CA LYS A 70 -11.27 41.13 37.34
C LYS A 70 -10.26 40.74 36.27
N LYS A 71 -9.19 40.12 36.72
CA LYS A 71 -8.22 39.53 35.77
C LYS A 71 -8.88 38.61 34.75
N THR A 72 -9.89 37.86 35.17
CA THR A 72 -10.63 36.87 34.36
C THR A 72 -11.74 37.47 33.51
N ASN A 73 -11.99 38.79 33.55
CA ASN A 73 -13.01 39.39 32.71
C ASN A 73 -12.65 39.22 31.23
N ASN A 74 -13.61 38.78 30.42
CA ASN A 74 -13.47 38.69 28.98
C ASN A 74 -13.25 40.06 28.34
N VAL A 75 -12.90 40.08 27.07
CA VAL A 75 -12.86 41.34 26.29
C VAL A 75 -14.20 42.03 26.34
N GLY A 76 -14.17 43.32 26.67
CA GLY A 76 -15.36 44.14 26.86
C GLY A 76 -15.06 45.41 27.62
N SER A 77 -16.09 46.21 27.86
CA SER A 77 -16.03 47.47 28.63
C SER A 77 -16.73 47.28 29.97
N TYR A 78 -16.06 47.58 31.05
CA TYR A 78 -16.51 47.38 32.41
C TYR A 78 -16.41 48.68 33.17
N GLU A 79 -17.34 48.91 34.12
CA GLU A 79 -17.25 50.00 35.11
C GLU A 79 -16.31 49.56 36.23
N TRP A 80 -15.37 50.42 36.64
CA TRP A 80 -14.54 50.13 37.77
C TRP A 80 -14.71 51.17 38.84
N ASN A 81 -14.66 50.72 40.06
CA ASN A 81 -14.81 51.50 41.27
C ASN A 81 -13.70 51.17 42.29
N GLY A 82 -13.59 51.89 43.31
CA GLY A 82 -12.63 51.65 44.40
C GLY A 82 -12.94 52.44 45.66
N THR A 83 -12.07 52.26 46.64
CA THR A 83 -12.11 53.02 47.90
C THR A 83 -10.87 53.91 48.00
N ALA A 84 -11.04 55.08 48.52
CA ALA A 84 -9.95 56.01 48.74
C ALA A 84 -9.24 55.75 50.09
N SER A 85 -7.91 55.83 50.08
CA SER A 85 -7.07 55.66 51.26
C SER A 85 -5.78 56.49 51.15
N GLY A 86 -4.82 56.32 52.05
CA GLY A 86 -3.50 56.94 52.00
C GLY A 86 -3.43 58.38 52.57
N VAL A 87 -4.55 58.99 52.87
CA VAL A 87 -4.62 60.32 53.53
C VAL A 87 -4.98 60.16 55.00
N GLU A 88 -4.25 60.80 55.88
CA GLU A 88 -4.50 60.71 57.30
C GLU A 88 -5.88 61.32 57.64
N ASN A 89 -6.66 60.67 58.54
CA ASN A 89 -7.98 61.07 58.94
C ASN A 89 -8.97 61.37 57.79
N LEU A 90 -8.80 60.66 56.61
CA LEU A 90 -9.58 60.88 55.38
C LEU A 90 -11.08 60.95 55.66
N ASN A 91 -11.66 59.95 56.32
CA ASN A 91 -13.10 59.87 56.59
C ASN A 91 -13.58 60.82 57.70
N THR A 92 -12.67 61.38 58.52
CA THR A 92 -12.99 62.36 59.53
C THR A 92 -13.02 63.76 58.94
N ASN A 93 -12.07 64.09 58.08
CA ASN A 93 -11.85 65.42 57.54
C ASN A 93 -12.54 65.67 56.20
N TYR A 94 -12.90 64.58 55.46
CA TYR A 94 -13.46 64.70 54.12
C TYR A 94 -14.81 63.97 54.00
N ASP A 95 -15.69 64.57 53.18
CA ASP A 95 -16.85 63.86 52.59
C ASP A 95 -16.43 63.38 51.21
N VAL A 96 -16.20 62.08 51.14
CA VAL A 96 -15.55 61.45 49.97
C VAL A 96 -16.60 60.91 49.00
N GLN A 97 -16.62 61.43 47.78
CA GLN A 97 -17.40 60.91 46.67
C GLN A 97 -16.46 60.39 45.63
N ILE A 98 -16.67 59.11 45.15
CA ILE A 98 -15.92 58.50 44.08
C ILE A 98 -16.86 58.30 42.93
N ASN A 99 -16.53 58.85 41.77
CA ASN A 99 -17.22 58.63 40.51
C ASN A 99 -16.47 57.53 39.72
N ALA A 100 -17.20 56.54 39.26
CA ALA A 100 -16.65 55.36 38.52
C ALA A 100 -15.97 55.76 37.23
N GLY A 101 -14.95 55.01 36.87
CA GLY A 101 -14.28 55.01 35.55
C GLY A 101 -14.59 53.75 34.73
N LYS A 102 -14.16 53.73 33.48
CA LYS A 102 -14.26 52.54 32.62
C LYS A 102 -12.96 51.76 32.60
N SER A 103 -13.06 50.44 32.53
CA SER A 103 -11.95 49.52 32.25
C SER A 103 -12.25 48.77 30.98
N ASP A 104 -11.62 49.14 29.89
CA ASP A 104 -11.75 48.47 28.60
C ASP A 104 -10.73 47.36 28.47
N VAL A 105 -11.21 46.10 28.28
CA VAL A 105 -10.40 44.94 28.09
C VAL A 105 -10.31 44.64 26.60
N THR A 106 -9.10 44.67 26.05
CA THR A 106 -8.81 44.34 24.64
C THR A 106 -8.27 42.93 24.48
N LYS A 107 -8.29 42.41 23.29
CA LYS A 107 -7.80 41.05 22.98
C LYS A 107 -6.30 40.88 23.28
N ALA A 108 -5.96 39.71 23.82
CA ALA A 108 -4.57 39.28 23.90
C ALA A 108 -4.08 38.71 22.57
N ASN A 109 -2.81 38.85 22.30
CA ASN A 109 -2.19 38.33 21.10
C ASN A 109 -1.90 36.83 21.28
N LEU A 110 -2.36 35.99 20.35
CA LEU A 110 -2.08 34.56 20.35
C LEU A 110 -1.47 34.17 18.99
N VAL A 111 -0.17 33.93 18.97
CA VAL A 111 0.54 33.48 17.80
C VAL A 111 0.89 32.00 17.96
N VAL A 112 0.43 31.18 17.04
CA VAL A 112 0.64 29.75 17.00
C VAL A 112 1.51 29.42 15.78
N ASN A 113 2.69 28.88 16.00
CA ASN A 113 3.58 28.41 14.94
C ASN A 113 3.40 26.90 14.81
N LEU A 114 2.89 26.44 13.68
CA LEU A 114 2.73 25.02 13.41
C LEU A 114 4.09 24.38 13.12
N ASN A 115 4.36 23.23 13.71
CA ASN A 115 5.62 22.53 13.56
C ASN A 115 5.67 21.76 12.26
N ASP A 116 6.87 21.53 11.73
CA ASP A 116 7.09 20.64 10.61
C ASP A 116 6.84 19.17 11.02
N ILE A 117 6.20 18.42 10.16
CA ILE A 117 5.83 17.01 10.37
C ILE A 117 6.30 16.18 9.19
N THR A 118 6.89 15.03 9.46
CA THR A 118 7.21 14.02 8.45
C THR A 118 6.28 12.82 8.61
N ARG A 119 5.71 12.37 7.51
CA ARG A 119 4.84 11.19 7.47
C ARG A 119 5.14 10.29 6.28
N VAL A 120 4.74 9.03 6.37
CA VAL A 120 4.86 8.08 5.26
C VAL A 120 3.59 8.15 4.40
N TYR A 121 3.72 7.99 3.09
CA TYR A 121 2.60 7.93 2.16
C TYR A 121 1.52 6.94 2.64
N GLY A 122 0.27 7.36 2.58
CA GLY A 122 -0.88 6.60 3.06
C GLY A 122 -1.07 6.62 4.60
N ASN A 123 -0.10 7.13 5.36
CA ASN A 123 -0.22 7.27 6.82
C ASN A 123 -0.52 8.73 7.19
N LEU A 124 -1.66 8.95 7.81
CA LEU A 124 -2.10 10.28 8.23
C LEU A 124 -3.00 10.16 9.48
N GLU A 125 -2.50 10.68 10.58
CA GLU A 125 -3.19 10.71 11.86
C GLU A 125 -3.49 12.15 12.27
N ALA A 126 -4.76 12.53 12.41
CA ALA A 126 -5.16 13.88 12.80
C ALA A 126 -4.55 14.30 14.14
N LYS A 127 -4.41 13.38 15.09
CA LYS A 127 -3.83 13.63 16.41
C LYS A 127 -2.36 14.10 16.36
N ASP A 128 -1.63 13.70 15.33
CA ASP A 128 -0.22 14.08 15.18
C ASP A 128 -0.07 15.57 14.89
N TYR A 129 -1.08 16.18 14.29
CA TYR A 129 -1.12 17.60 13.96
C TYR A 129 -1.72 18.46 15.06
N SER A 130 -2.68 17.95 15.84
CA SER A 130 -3.48 18.73 16.79
C SER A 130 -2.68 19.43 17.88
N LYS A 131 -1.50 18.91 18.22
CA LYS A 131 -0.57 19.46 19.22
C LYS A 131 0.81 19.76 18.65
N ALA A 132 0.97 19.69 17.34
CA ALA A 132 2.22 19.98 16.67
C ALA A 132 2.40 21.49 16.47
N PHE A 133 2.52 22.24 17.53
CA PHE A 133 2.72 23.68 17.48
C PHE A 133 3.54 24.21 18.67
N THR A 134 4.04 25.43 18.51
CA THR A 134 4.65 26.22 19.54
C THR A 134 4.02 27.62 19.55
N PHE A 135 4.12 28.33 20.68
CA PHE A 135 3.66 29.71 20.72
C PHE A 135 4.76 30.67 20.26
N GLY A 136 4.34 31.79 19.67
CA GLY A 136 5.22 32.91 19.41
C GLY A 136 5.74 33.53 20.71
N ALA A 137 6.85 34.25 20.64
CA ALA A 137 7.43 34.90 21.80
C ALA A 137 6.42 35.89 22.41
N ASN A 138 6.13 35.71 23.69
CA ASN A 138 5.16 36.53 24.46
C ASN A 138 3.75 36.62 23.85
N ALA A 139 3.34 35.59 23.07
CA ALA A 139 2.05 35.56 22.38
C ALA A 139 1.35 34.21 22.56
N GLY A 140 1.44 33.64 23.75
CA GLY A 140 0.77 32.40 24.13
C GLY A 140 -0.55 32.61 24.86
N LEU A 141 -1.10 31.55 25.40
CA LEU A 141 -2.28 31.64 26.26
C LEU A 141 -1.95 32.35 27.55
N VAL A 142 -2.86 33.20 28.01
CA VAL A 142 -2.76 33.99 29.24
C VAL A 142 -3.91 33.61 30.17
N ASN A 143 -3.94 34.21 31.36
CA ASN A 143 -5.03 34.10 32.33
C ASN A 143 -5.31 32.66 32.86
N GLY A 144 -4.37 31.74 32.68
CA GLY A 144 -4.55 30.33 33.03
C GLY A 144 -5.31 29.50 31.99
N ASP A 145 -5.63 30.08 30.85
CA ASP A 145 -6.26 29.37 29.74
C ASP A 145 -5.36 28.23 29.23
N ASN A 146 -6.00 27.14 28.86
CA ASN A 146 -5.31 25.92 28.40
C ASN A 146 -6.19 25.15 27.41
N GLY A 147 -5.71 24.01 26.95
CA GLY A 147 -6.51 23.12 26.12
C GLY A 147 -6.50 23.44 24.62
N LEU A 148 -5.64 24.40 24.17
CA LEU A 148 -5.54 24.70 22.75
C LEU A 148 -5.21 23.43 21.93
N VAL A 149 -5.96 23.23 20.87
CA VAL A 149 -5.72 22.22 19.85
C VAL A 149 -5.84 22.83 18.46
N ILE A 150 -5.09 22.29 17.51
CA ILE A 150 -5.19 22.66 16.10
C ILE A 150 -6.04 21.61 15.38
N ASN A 151 -7.13 22.04 14.80
CA ASN A 151 -7.96 21.23 13.95
C ASN A 151 -7.36 21.23 12.53
N ALA A 152 -6.54 20.25 12.26
CA ALA A 152 -5.98 20.01 10.94
C ALA A 152 -6.96 19.22 10.05
N ASN A 153 -8.11 18.80 10.58
CA ASN A 153 -9.17 18.14 9.84
C ASN A 153 -10.55 18.33 10.48
N LYS A 154 -11.57 18.16 9.67
CA LYS A 154 -12.95 18.41 10.02
C LYS A 154 -13.66 17.17 10.60
N ASP A 155 -13.27 15.97 10.14
CA ASP A 155 -13.98 14.72 10.42
C ASP A 155 -13.07 13.57 10.90
N GLY A 156 -11.99 13.89 11.59
CA GLY A 156 -11.00 12.91 12.00
C GLY A 156 -9.97 12.56 10.92
N ALA A 157 -10.18 12.99 9.67
CA ALA A 157 -9.23 12.84 8.58
C ALA A 157 -8.76 14.20 8.06
N ILE A 158 -7.47 14.43 8.03
CA ILE A 158 -6.88 15.71 7.58
C ILE A 158 -7.29 16.05 6.14
N ALA A 159 -7.54 15.01 5.33
CA ALA A 159 -7.98 15.17 3.95
C ALA A 159 -9.20 16.08 3.74
N GLU A 160 -10.08 16.19 4.73
CA GLU A 160 -11.34 16.94 4.63
C GLU A 160 -11.41 18.13 5.56
N GLY A 161 -10.33 18.47 6.21
CA GLY A 161 -10.30 19.50 7.23
C GLY A 161 -9.95 20.88 6.76
N SER A 162 -9.53 21.68 7.73
CA SER A 162 -9.09 23.06 7.55
C SER A 162 -7.65 23.17 7.07
N VAL A 163 -7.01 22.06 6.75
CA VAL A 163 -5.65 22.03 6.22
C VAL A 163 -5.71 22.08 4.71
N SER A 164 -5.10 23.10 4.13
CA SER A 164 -5.26 23.41 2.71
C SER A 164 -4.65 22.33 1.79
N ASP A 165 -3.47 21.82 2.09
CA ASP A 165 -2.73 20.97 1.17
C ASP A 165 -2.34 19.60 1.70
N VAL A 166 -2.59 19.32 2.96
CA VAL A 166 -2.24 18.03 3.57
C VAL A 166 -3.41 17.07 3.54
N LYS A 167 -3.34 16.09 2.65
CA LYS A 167 -4.34 15.03 2.49
C LYS A 167 -3.68 13.68 2.63
N LYS A 168 -4.46 12.67 3.05
CA LYS A 168 -4.01 11.29 3.08
C LYS A 168 -3.51 10.83 1.70
N THR A 169 -4.17 11.26 0.65
CA THR A 169 -3.88 10.93 -0.76
C THR A 169 -2.76 11.74 -1.40
N ASN A 170 -2.14 12.69 -0.69
CA ASN A 170 -1.03 13.43 -1.26
C ASN A 170 0.15 12.51 -1.57
N ASN A 171 0.69 12.64 -2.78
CA ASN A 171 1.89 11.93 -3.20
C ASN A 171 3.10 12.33 -2.34
N VAL A 172 4.18 11.59 -2.48
CA VAL A 172 5.47 11.95 -1.88
C VAL A 172 5.87 13.35 -2.31
N GLY A 173 6.22 14.17 -1.33
CA GLY A 173 6.54 15.58 -1.55
C GLY A 173 6.48 16.39 -0.26
N SER A 174 6.73 17.69 -0.37
CA SER A 174 6.65 18.64 0.74
C SER A 174 5.43 19.56 0.54
N TYR A 175 4.61 19.65 1.56
CA TYR A 175 3.36 20.39 1.55
C TYR A 175 3.31 21.38 2.71
N GLU A 176 2.66 22.51 2.52
CA GLU A 176 2.30 23.41 3.60
C GLU A 176 1.04 22.89 4.30
N TRP A 177 1.04 22.85 5.63
CA TRP A 177 -0.15 22.52 6.38
C TRP A 177 -0.59 23.67 7.27
N ASN A 178 -1.88 23.82 7.41
CA ASN A 178 -2.55 24.83 8.19
C ASN A 178 -3.68 24.20 9.00
N GLY A 179 -4.30 25.00 9.87
CA GLY A 179 -5.43 24.55 10.66
C GLY A 179 -6.13 25.69 11.36
N THR A 180 -7.17 25.37 12.12
CA THR A 180 -7.89 26.30 12.99
C THR A 180 -7.67 25.95 14.45
N ALA A 181 -7.52 26.96 15.28
CA ALA A 181 -7.38 26.81 16.71
C ALA A 181 -8.73 26.64 17.39
N SER A 182 -8.81 25.75 18.38
CA SER A 182 -9.99 25.53 19.22
C SER A 182 -9.60 25.01 20.61
N GLY A 183 -10.57 24.62 21.43
CA GLY A 183 -10.36 23.98 22.73
C GLY A 183 -10.11 24.95 23.89
N VAL A 184 -10.07 26.24 23.64
CA VAL A 184 -9.98 27.29 24.67
C VAL A 184 -11.33 28.04 24.76
N ASP A 185 -11.82 28.23 25.94
CA ASP A 185 -13.08 28.94 26.14
C ASP A 185 -12.95 30.41 25.69
N ASN A 186 -13.96 30.89 24.95
CA ASN A 186 -14.01 32.26 24.44
C ASN A 186 -12.77 32.66 23.61
N LEU A 187 -12.10 31.69 22.94
CA LEU A 187 -10.86 31.90 22.19
C LEU A 187 -10.95 33.12 21.27
N ASN A 188 -11.94 33.17 20.40
CA ASN A 188 -12.10 34.25 19.42
C ASN A 188 -12.60 35.56 20.01
N THR A 189 -13.14 35.54 21.23
CA THR A 189 -13.54 36.74 21.97
C THR A 189 -12.34 37.39 22.65
N ASN A 190 -11.50 36.57 23.28
CA ASN A 190 -10.43 37.02 24.15
C ASN A 190 -9.06 37.14 23.48
N TYR A 191 -8.91 36.50 22.32
CA TYR A 191 -7.62 36.46 21.61
C TYR A 191 -7.75 36.99 20.18
N ASP A 192 -6.70 37.64 19.74
CA ASP A 192 -6.40 37.85 18.33
C ASP A 192 -5.47 36.71 17.88
N VAL A 193 -6.04 35.73 17.15
CA VAL A 193 -5.37 34.47 16.85
C VAL A 193 -4.69 34.55 15.48
N GLN A 194 -3.38 34.39 15.47
CA GLN A 194 -2.59 34.25 14.25
C GLN A 194 -2.00 32.84 14.23
N ILE A 195 -2.18 32.11 13.10
CA ILE A 195 -1.58 30.80 12.87
C ILE A 195 -0.59 30.92 11.73
N ASN A 196 0.65 30.54 11.99
CA ASN A 196 1.70 30.43 10.99
C ASN A 196 1.82 28.97 10.57
N ALA A 197 1.79 28.72 9.25
CA ALA A 197 1.82 27.39 8.66
C ALA A 197 3.10 26.62 8.98
N GLY A 198 2.99 25.30 9.03
CA GLY A 198 4.10 24.33 9.10
C GLY A 198 4.23 23.55 7.79
N LYS A 199 5.28 22.73 7.69
CA LYS A 199 5.47 21.80 6.57
C LYS A 199 5.01 20.41 6.93
N SER A 200 4.48 19.69 5.94
CA SER A 200 4.19 18.25 6.02
C SER A 200 4.94 17.54 4.89
N ASP A 201 6.03 16.88 5.24
CA ASP A 201 6.84 16.10 4.32
C ASP A 201 6.30 14.68 4.23
N VAL A 202 5.90 14.27 3.03
CA VAL A 202 5.45 12.91 2.73
C VAL A 202 6.59 12.12 2.14
N THR A 203 6.98 11.03 2.79
CA THR A 203 8.02 10.10 2.36
C THR A 203 7.41 8.84 1.77
N LYS A 204 8.21 8.08 1.01
CA LYS A 204 7.76 6.85 0.36
C LYS A 204 7.32 5.78 1.37
N ALA A 205 6.24 5.08 1.04
CA ALA A 205 5.86 3.85 1.72
C ALA A 205 6.72 2.68 1.24
N ASN A 206 6.95 1.69 2.09
CA ASN A 206 7.61 0.46 1.68
C ASN A 206 6.61 -0.47 1.00
N LEU A 207 6.98 -0.98 -0.16
CA LEU A 207 6.26 -2.02 -0.88
C LEU A 207 7.19 -3.21 -1.12
N VAL A 208 6.96 -4.29 -0.41
CA VAL A 208 7.71 -5.53 -0.58
C VAL A 208 6.80 -6.55 -1.25
N VAL A 209 7.22 -7.04 -2.40
CA VAL A 209 6.52 -8.04 -3.20
C VAL A 209 7.33 -9.32 -3.18
N ASN A 210 6.76 -10.39 -2.68
CA ASN A 210 7.35 -11.71 -2.70
C ASN A 210 6.72 -12.50 -3.85
N LEU A 211 7.50 -12.84 -4.86
CA LEU A 211 7.03 -13.62 -6.00
C LEU A 211 6.84 -15.07 -5.57
N ASN A 212 5.72 -15.67 -5.96
CA ASN A 212 5.37 -17.04 -5.60
C ASN A 212 6.11 -18.05 -6.49
N ASP A 213 6.34 -19.23 -5.97
CA ASP A 213 6.85 -20.34 -6.77
C ASP A 213 5.78 -20.82 -7.75
N ILE A 214 6.19 -21.08 -9.00
CA ILE A 214 5.32 -21.51 -10.11
C ILE A 214 5.88 -22.81 -10.71
N THR A 215 5.00 -23.76 -10.99
CA THR A 215 5.32 -24.96 -11.74
C THR A 215 4.66 -24.90 -13.11
N ARG A 216 5.42 -25.12 -14.17
CA ARG A 216 4.94 -25.17 -15.55
C ARG A 216 5.47 -26.36 -16.31
N ILE A 217 4.79 -26.72 -17.40
CA ILE A 217 5.22 -27.79 -18.30
C ILE A 217 6.13 -27.18 -19.40
N TYR A 218 7.16 -27.90 -19.80
CA TYR A 218 8.04 -27.52 -20.92
C TYR A 218 7.24 -27.09 -22.16
N GLY A 219 7.60 -25.94 -22.71
CA GLY A 219 6.92 -25.35 -23.84
C GLY A 219 5.60 -24.63 -23.52
N ASN A 220 5.10 -24.73 -22.30
CA ASN A 220 3.91 -23.98 -21.85
C ASN A 220 4.33 -22.81 -20.97
N LEU A 221 3.97 -21.61 -21.37
CA LEU A 221 4.24 -20.37 -20.65
C LEU A 221 3.14 -19.35 -20.94
N ASP A 222 2.43 -18.94 -19.90
CA ASP A 222 1.42 -17.90 -19.96
C ASP A 222 1.81 -16.75 -19.04
N ALA A 223 1.92 -15.55 -19.58
CA ALA A 223 2.31 -14.34 -18.82
C ALA A 223 1.38 -14.05 -17.64
N LYS A 224 0.09 -14.34 -17.80
CA LYS A 224 -0.90 -14.12 -16.73
C LYS A 224 -0.70 -15.03 -15.51
N ASP A 225 -0.04 -16.18 -15.67
CA ASP A 225 0.26 -17.06 -14.54
C ASP A 225 1.27 -16.41 -13.58
N TYR A 226 2.10 -15.49 -14.09
CA TYR A 226 3.12 -14.78 -13.35
C TYR A 226 2.64 -13.42 -12.82
N SER A 227 1.80 -12.69 -13.56
CA SER A 227 1.45 -11.30 -13.27
C SER A 227 0.79 -11.08 -11.91
N ASN A 228 0.07 -12.08 -11.41
CA ASN A 228 -0.61 -12.07 -10.12
C ASN A 228 -0.03 -13.10 -9.13
N ALA A 229 1.09 -13.73 -9.47
CA ALA A 229 1.72 -14.76 -8.64
C ALA A 229 2.64 -14.13 -7.59
N PHE A 230 2.09 -13.36 -6.68
CA PHE A 230 2.84 -12.72 -5.61
C PHE A 230 2.04 -12.56 -4.32
N THR A 231 2.76 -12.30 -3.23
CA THR A 231 2.22 -11.86 -1.94
C THR A 231 2.96 -10.62 -1.46
N PHE A 232 2.34 -9.86 -0.58
CA PHE A 232 3.03 -8.72 0.05
C PHE A 232 3.82 -9.16 1.27
N GLY A 233 4.93 -8.46 1.52
CA GLY A 233 5.65 -8.56 2.78
C GLY A 233 4.81 -8.05 3.97
N ASN A 234 5.18 -8.44 5.18
CA ASN A 234 4.48 -8.00 6.39
C ASN A 234 4.52 -6.47 6.51
N ASN A 235 3.34 -5.85 6.61
CA ASN A 235 3.16 -4.39 6.71
C ASN A 235 3.86 -3.59 5.59
N ALA A 236 4.03 -4.18 4.41
CA ALA A 236 4.73 -3.58 3.28
C ALA A 236 3.95 -3.81 1.96
N GLY A 237 2.64 -3.71 2.01
CA GLY A 237 1.74 -3.78 0.86
C GLY A 237 1.33 -2.39 0.35
N LEU A 238 0.38 -2.38 -0.55
CA LEU A 238 -0.23 -1.14 -1.04
C LEU A 238 -1.01 -0.46 0.08
N VAL A 239 -0.90 0.85 0.14
CA VAL A 239 -1.58 1.71 1.12
C VAL A 239 -2.46 2.73 0.39
N ASN A 240 -3.20 3.53 1.14
CA ASN A 240 -3.99 4.66 0.62
C ASN A 240 -5.13 4.28 -0.34
N GLY A 241 -5.52 3.00 -0.37
CA GLY A 241 -6.52 2.50 -1.33
C GLY A 241 -5.96 2.16 -2.71
N ASP A 242 -4.65 2.26 -2.91
CA ASP A 242 -3.99 1.87 -4.14
C ASP A 242 -4.23 0.39 -4.45
N ASN A 243 -4.38 0.06 -5.71
CA ASN A 243 -4.67 -1.28 -6.18
C ASN A 243 -4.15 -1.48 -7.62
N GLY A 244 -4.37 -2.67 -8.15
CA GLY A 244 -4.03 -2.96 -9.55
C GLY A 244 -2.56 -3.30 -9.79
N LEU A 245 -1.78 -3.61 -8.73
CA LEU A 245 -0.40 -4.07 -8.90
C LEU A 245 -0.36 -5.34 -9.74
N ILE A 246 0.48 -5.34 -10.74
CA ILE A 246 0.83 -6.51 -11.55
C ILE A 246 2.35 -6.63 -11.66
N ILE A 247 2.82 -7.84 -11.89
CA ILE A 247 4.22 -8.13 -12.15
C ILE A 247 4.41 -8.43 -13.63
N ASP A 248 5.18 -7.61 -14.30
CA ASP A 248 5.60 -7.81 -15.67
C ASP A 248 6.81 -8.75 -15.68
N ALA A 249 6.55 -10.01 -15.99
CA ALA A 249 7.53 -11.09 -15.91
C ALA A 249 8.26 -11.34 -17.24
N ASN A 250 7.89 -10.70 -18.35
CA ASN A 250 8.57 -10.85 -19.63
C ASN A 250 8.30 -9.71 -20.64
N ALA A 251 9.29 -9.52 -21.53
CA ALA A 251 9.26 -8.53 -22.61
C ALA A 251 8.69 -9.05 -23.95
N ASP A 252 8.53 -10.37 -24.16
CA ASP A 252 8.38 -10.95 -25.50
C ASP A 252 7.01 -11.59 -25.79
N GLY A 253 5.94 -11.08 -25.23
CA GLY A 253 4.59 -11.55 -25.56
C GLY A 253 4.20 -12.89 -24.93
N ALA A 254 5.12 -13.75 -24.57
CA ALA A 254 4.83 -14.99 -23.83
C ALA A 254 4.79 -14.72 -22.32
N ILE A 255 5.70 -13.91 -21.81
CA ILE A 255 5.63 -13.17 -20.55
C ILE A 255 5.94 -11.71 -20.92
N ALA A 256 5.02 -11.06 -21.57
CA ALA A 256 5.27 -9.81 -22.28
C ALA A 256 5.53 -8.64 -21.34
N GLY A 257 6.52 -7.84 -21.64
CA GLY A 257 6.81 -6.59 -20.94
C GLY A 257 7.71 -6.72 -19.71
N GLY A 258 8.13 -7.92 -19.33
CA GLY A 258 8.87 -8.14 -18.13
C GLY A 258 10.38 -8.05 -18.24
N THR A 259 11.03 -8.02 -17.11
CA THR A 259 12.48 -8.10 -16.93
C THR A 259 12.91 -9.47 -16.43
N LEU A 260 12.17 -10.49 -16.83
CA LEU A 260 12.42 -11.86 -16.39
C LEU A 260 13.77 -12.36 -16.91
N THR A 261 14.67 -12.68 -16.01
CA THR A 261 16.05 -13.03 -16.38
C THR A 261 16.21 -14.47 -16.79
N ASN A 262 15.52 -15.42 -16.14
CA ASN A 262 15.78 -16.86 -16.31
C ASN A 262 14.57 -17.70 -16.71
N VAL A 263 13.37 -17.15 -16.76
CA VAL A 263 12.18 -17.89 -17.13
C VAL A 263 11.76 -17.53 -18.54
N GLU A 264 12.07 -18.41 -19.46
CA GLU A 264 11.72 -18.28 -20.87
C GLU A 264 10.92 -19.51 -21.30
N LYS A 265 10.09 -19.36 -22.34
CA LYS A 265 9.35 -20.48 -22.94
C LYS A 265 10.26 -21.62 -23.34
N THR A 266 11.46 -21.31 -23.81
CA THR A 266 12.47 -22.24 -24.29
C THR A 266 13.30 -22.89 -23.19
N ASN A 267 13.15 -22.50 -21.92
CA ASN A 267 13.91 -23.10 -20.85
C ASN A 267 13.64 -24.58 -20.72
N ASN A 268 14.71 -25.37 -20.67
CA ASN A 268 14.66 -26.80 -20.45
C ASN A 268 14.01 -27.16 -19.11
N VAL A 269 13.70 -28.43 -18.93
CA VAL A 269 13.26 -28.96 -17.62
C VAL A 269 14.33 -28.66 -16.57
N GLY A 270 13.89 -28.07 -15.45
CA GLY A 270 14.75 -27.62 -14.38
C GLY A 270 14.06 -26.61 -13.48
N SER A 271 14.77 -26.13 -12.49
CA SER A 271 14.32 -25.10 -11.56
C SER A 271 15.05 -23.80 -11.85
N TYR A 272 14.31 -22.72 -11.98
CA TYR A 272 14.80 -21.40 -12.35
C TYR A 272 14.31 -20.37 -11.34
N GLU A 273 15.09 -19.33 -11.14
CA GLU A 273 14.65 -18.13 -10.43
C GLU A 273 13.92 -17.22 -11.42
N TRP A 274 12.76 -16.70 -11.03
CA TRP A 274 12.06 -15.70 -11.82
C TRP A 274 11.91 -14.39 -11.08
N ASN A 275 11.97 -13.33 -11.84
CA ASN A 275 11.87 -11.95 -11.39
C ASN A 275 10.96 -11.17 -12.32
N GLY A 276 10.66 -9.91 -11.95
CA GLY A 276 9.85 -9.04 -12.77
C GLY A 276 9.90 -7.60 -12.29
N THR A 277 9.16 -6.75 -12.97
CA THR A 277 8.94 -5.36 -12.59
C THR A 277 7.51 -5.13 -12.17
N ALA A 278 7.32 -4.33 -11.15
CA ALA A 278 6.00 -3.94 -10.68
C ALA A 278 5.44 -2.79 -11.52
N SER A 279 4.17 -2.90 -11.90
CA SER A 279 3.43 -1.88 -12.66
C SER A 279 1.96 -1.85 -12.24
N GLY A 280 1.12 -1.10 -12.96
CA GLY A 280 -0.34 -1.08 -12.77
C GLY A 280 -0.84 -0.17 -11.64
N VAL A 281 0.01 0.33 -10.77
CA VAL A 281 -0.36 1.28 -9.70
C VAL A 281 0.03 2.69 -10.13
N GLU A 282 -0.88 3.63 -9.97
CA GLU A 282 -0.61 5.04 -10.30
C GLU A 282 0.48 5.60 -9.38
N ASN A 283 1.43 6.32 -9.95
CA ASN A 283 2.55 6.92 -9.21
C ASN A 283 3.38 5.93 -8.37
N LEU A 284 3.42 4.65 -8.76
CA LEU A 284 4.11 3.59 -8.01
C LEU A 284 5.51 4.00 -7.55
N ASN A 285 6.36 4.41 -8.51
CA ASN A 285 7.76 4.74 -8.23
C ASN A 285 7.93 6.08 -7.49
N THR A 286 6.91 6.93 -7.51
CA THR A 286 6.91 8.19 -6.75
C THR A 286 6.58 7.93 -5.29
N ASN A 287 5.55 7.11 -5.03
CA ASN A 287 4.96 6.93 -3.71
C ASN A 287 5.52 5.75 -2.93
N TYR A 288 6.15 4.81 -3.62
CA TYR A 288 6.64 3.58 -3.00
C TYR A 288 8.15 3.37 -3.19
N ASN A 289 8.73 2.75 -2.18
CA ASN A 289 10.03 2.13 -2.24
C ASN A 289 9.81 0.65 -2.53
N VAL A 290 9.89 0.27 -3.81
CA VAL A 290 9.52 -1.06 -4.28
C VAL A 290 10.69 -2.02 -4.14
N GLN A 291 10.49 -3.13 -3.43
CA GLN A 291 11.40 -4.25 -3.34
C GLN A 291 10.68 -5.49 -3.87
N ILE A 292 11.28 -6.20 -4.80
CA ILE A 292 10.77 -7.46 -5.32
C ILE A 292 11.74 -8.58 -4.93
N ASN A 293 11.20 -9.59 -4.27
CA ASN A 293 11.92 -10.81 -3.91
C ASN A 293 11.54 -11.89 -4.91
N ALA A 294 12.54 -12.51 -5.52
CA ALA A 294 12.38 -13.52 -6.56
C ALA A 294 11.60 -14.76 -6.09
N GLY A 295 10.89 -15.38 -7.03
CA GLY A 295 10.25 -16.68 -6.88
C GLY A 295 10.96 -17.76 -7.70
N LYS A 296 10.55 -19.03 -7.58
CA LYS A 296 11.03 -20.13 -8.39
C LYS A 296 10.06 -20.43 -9.52
N SER A 297 10.59 -20.83 -10.67
CA SER A 297 9.82 -21.38 -11.78
C SER A 297 10.35 -22.78 -12.11
N ASP A 298 9.61 -23.78 -11.69
CA ASP A 298 9.94 -25.18 -11.96
C ASP A 298 9.33 -25.62 -13.30
N VAL A 299 10.19 -26.01 -14.23
CA VAL A 299 9.80 -26.53 -15.53
C VAL A 299 9.81 -28.05 -15.47
N THR A 300 8.64 -28.66 -15.67
CA THR A 300 8.44 -30.11 -15.71
C THR A 300 8.37 -30.63 -17.13
N LYS A 301 8.54 -31.96 -17.32
CA LYS A 301 8.54 -32.58 -18.64
C LYS A 301 7.18 -32.45 -19.33
N ALA A 302 7.22 -32.17 -20.64
CA ALA A 302 6.07 -32.30 -21.52
C ALA A 302 5.84 -33.77 -21.88
N LYS A 303 4.58 -34.15 -22.11
CA LYS A 303 4.24 -35.50 -22.59
C LYS A 303 4.51 -35.60 -24.09
N LEU A 304 5.25 -36.62 -24.51
CA LEU A 304 5.49 -36.99 -25.93
C LEU A 304 5.10 -38.43 -26.12
N THR A 305 4.09 -38.69 -26.97
CA THR A 305 3.56 -40.01 -27.25
C THR A 305 3.92 -40.42 -28.68
N PHE A 306 4.51 -41.57 -28.80
CA PHE A 306 4.73 -42.25 -30.09
C PHE A 306 3.71 -43.35 -30.24
N VAL A 307 3.01 -43.38 -31.38
CA VAL A 307 2.16 -44.49 -31.83
C VAL A 307 2.80 -45.07 -33.06
N VAL A 308 3.33 -46.29 -32.91
CA VAL A 308 4.05 -46.99 -33.98
C VAL A 308 3.06 -47.82 -34.78
N ASP A 309 3.14 -47.71 -36.11
CA ASP A 309 2.22 -48.42 -37.00
C ASP A 309 2.55 -49.93 -37.05
N ASP A 310 1.53 -50.79 -37.04
CA ASP A 310 1.64 -52.21 -37.33
C ASP A 310 2.13 -52.40 -38.76
N LYS A 311 2.90 -53.44 -38.99
CA LYS A 311 3.46 -53.77 -40.32
C LYS A 311 3.28 -55.23 -40.69
N THR A 312 2.75 -55.42 -41.85
CA THR A 312 2.72 -56.79 -42.49
C THR A 312 3.73 -56.81 -43.60
N ILE A 313 4.56 -57.87 -43.63
CA ILE A 313 5.57 -58.14 -44.66
C ILE A 313 5.50 -59.57 -45.14
N THR A 314 6.07 -59.86 -46.33
CA THR A 314 6.37 -61.19 -46.74
C THR A 314 7.76 -61.58 -46.26
N GLN A 315 7.96 -62.85 -45.90
CA GLN A 315 9.23 -63.41 -45.43
C GLN A 315 10.41 -62.95 -46.31
N GLY A 316 11.45 -62.36 -45.70
CA GLY A 316 12.65 -61.90 -46.38
C GLY A 316 12.53 -60.59 -47.17
N VAL A 317 11.38 -59.92 -47.14
CA VAL A 317 11.20 -58.60 -47.76
C VAL A 317 11.57 -57.47 -46.77
N PRO A 318 12.54 -56.59 -47.11
CA PRO A 318 12.87 -55.48 -46.29
C PRO A 318 11.67 -54.49 -46.07
N ALA A 319 11.50 -54.02 -44.91
CA ALA A 319 10.41 -53.09 -44.58
C ALA A 319 10.92 -51.73 -44.02
N LYS A 320 10.17 -50.69 -44.34
CA LYS A 320 10.30 -49.42 -43.67
C LYS A 320 9.18 -49.29 -42.60
N TYR A 321 9.56 -48.99 -41.40
CA TYR A 321 8.63 -48.81 -40.30
C TYR A 321 8.24 -47.32 -40.14
N THR A 322 7.02 -47.06 -39.75
CA THR A 322 6.42 -45.74 -39.63
C THR A 322 5.64 -45.60 -38.31
N GLY A 323 5.28 -44.38 -37.97
CA GLY A 323 4.48 -44.07 -36.80
C GLY A 323 4.23 -42.59 -36.71
N LYS A 324 3.56 -42.18 -35.64
CA LYS A 324 3.21 -40.78 -35.35
C LYS A 324 3.77 -40.38 -33.99
N ALA A 325 4.22 -39.13 -33.90
CA ALA A 325 4.61 -38.50 -32.65
C ALA A 325 3.63 -37.38 -32.35
N ASN A 326 3.07 -37.36 -31.12
CA ASN A 326 2.15 -36.35 -30.65
C ASN A 326 2.69 -35.70 -29.35
N GLY A 327 2.64 -34.38 -29.27
CA GLY A 327 3.05 -33.63 -28.05
C GLY A 327 4.39 -32.92 -28.16
N LEU A 328 4.97 -32.84 -29.40
CA LEU A 328 6.09 -31.92 -29.60
C LEU A 328 5.66 -30.48 -29.35
N THR A 329 6.47 -29.75 -28.62
CA THR A 329 6.22 -28.38 -28.23
C THR A 329 7.48 -27.53 -28.39
N ASN A 330 7.37 -26.22 -28.19
CA ASN A 330 8.48 -25.28 -28.18
C ASN A 330 9.27 -25.20 -29.52
N GLY A 331 8.67 -25.63 -30.61
CA GLY A 331 9.34 -25.68 -31.91
C GLY A 331 10.32 -26.86 -32.07
N ASP A 332 10.32 -27.82 -31.17
CA ASP A 332 11.18 -29.00 -31.25
C ASP A 332 10.82 -29.86 -32.46
N ILE A 333 11.83 -30.43 -33.08
CA ILE A 333 11.70 -31.45 -34.16
C ILE A 333 12.31 -32.77 -33.68
N LEU A 334 11.77 -33.88 -34.14
CA LEU A 334 12.17 -35.24 -33.71
C LEU A 334 13.68 -35.47 -33.80
N ALA A 335 14.29 -35.14 -34.93
CA ALA A 335 15.73 -35.29 -35.13
C ALA A 335 16.55 -34.41 -34.19
N GLY A 336 16.05 -33.18 -33.89
CA GLY A 336 16.69 -32.22 -32.97
C GLY A 336 16.70 -32.66 -31.52
N ILE A 337 15.73 -33.48 -31.10
CA ILE A 337 15.65 -34.06 -29.75
C ILE A 337 16.19 -35.48 -29.65
N GLY A 338 16.85 -36.00 -30.71
CA GLY A 338 17.51 -37.29 -30.69
C GLY A 338 16.63 -38.49 -31.13
N VAL A 339 15.51 -38.25 -31.81
CA VAL A 339 14.66 -39.32 -32.35
C VAL A 339 15.05 -39.62 -33.77
N GLY A 340 15.53 -40.85 -34.01
CA GLY A 340 16.07 -41.30 -35.31
C GLY A 340 15.03 -41.94 -36.25
N GLY A 341 13.88 -42.34 -35.74
CA GLY A 341 12.81 -42.98 -36.48
C GLY A 341 12.27 -44.24 -35.81
N TYR A 342 11.77 -45.20 -36.60
CA TYR A 342 11.13 -46.43 -36.12
C TYR A 342 11.90 -47.63 -36.62
N GLU A 343 12.17 -48.60 -35.75
CA GLU A 343 12.95 -49.79 -36.08
C GLU A 343 12.36 -51.05 -35.45
N LEU A 344 12.70 -52.20 -36.03
CA LEU A 344 12.34 -53.51 -35.52
C LEU A 344 13.33 -53.96 -34.44
N ASP A 345 12.82 -54.60 -33.40
CA ASP A 345 13.63 -55.24 -32.35
C ASP A 345 14.53 -56.31 -33.00
N SER A 346 15.83 -56.21 -32.74
CA SER A 346 16.85 -57.14 -33.25
C SER A 346 16.66 -58.60 -32.85
N SER A 347 15.84 -58.86 -31.84
CA SER A 347 15.46 -60.25 -31.45
C SER A 347 14.50 -60.91 -32.45
N VAL A 348 13.88 -60.13 -33.32
CA VAL A 348 12.93 -60.61 -34.33
C VAL A 348 13.67 -60.96 -35.61
N ASN A 349 13.48 -62.18 -36.07
CA ASN A 349 14.00 -62.62 -37.39
C ASN A 349 12.89 -62.51 -38.45
N PRO A 350 12.93 -61.50 -39.35
CA PRO A 350 11.90 -61.31 -40.38
C PRO A 350 11.91 -62.43 -41.49
N LEU A 351 12.80 -63.38 -41.36
CA LEU A 351 12.81 -64.58 -42.17
C LEU A 351 11.97 -65.73 -41.59
N ILE A 352 11.38 -65.52 -40.41
CA ILE A 352 10.52 -66.53 -39.79
C ILE A 352 9.08 -66.03 -39.82
N VAL A 353 8.18 -66.85 -40.32
CA VAL A 353 6.73 -66.53 -40.34
C VAL A 353 6.16 -66.49 -38.94
N GLY A 354 5.37 -65.46 -38.68
CA GLY A 354 4.76 -65.28 -37.35
C GLY A 354 4.22 -63.88 -37.08
N VAL A 355 3.60 -63.77 -35.98
CA VAL A 355 3.16 -62.43 -35.41
C VAL A 355 4.07 -62.09 -34.24
N TYR A 356 4.69 -60.94 -34.31
CA TYR A 356 5.62 -60.43 -33.32
C TYR A 356 5.03 -59.21 -32.74
N GLU A 357 4.26 -59.38 -31.64
CA GLU A 357 3.56 -58.31 -30.94
C GLU A 357 4.55 -57.39 -30.30
N ASP A 358 4.29 -56.05 -30.34
CA ASP A 358 5.05 -55.00 -29.70
C ASP A 358 6.56 -55.02 -29.98
N LYS A 359 6.94 -55.34 -31.23
CA LYS A 359 8.35 -55.45 -31.61
C LYS A 359 8.87 -54.37 -32.55
N ILE A 360 8.01 -53.43 -32.96
CA ILE A 360 8.44 -52.27 -33.71
C ILE A 360 8.45 -51.08 -32.71
N GLY A 361 9.59 -50.46 -32.50
CA GLY A 361 9.78 -49.39 -31.53
C GLY A 361 10.31 -48.11 -32.15
N VAL A 362 10.73 -47.20 -31.27
CA VAL A 362 11.26 -45.88 -31.60
C VAL A 362 12.77 -45.84 -31.31
N LEU A 363 13.55 -45.36 -32.28
CA LEU A 363 14.99 -45.13 -32.10
C LEU A 363 15.20 -43.77 -31.41
N ILE A 364 15.66 -43.78 -30.17
CA ILE A 364 15.94 -42.58 -29.38
C ILE A 364 17.41 -42.60 -28.94
N ASN A 365 18.15 -41.54 -29.24
CA ASN A 365 19.57 -41.40 -28.94
C ASN A 365 20.40 -42.60 -29.44
N GLY A 366 20.03 -43.14 -30.59
CA GLY A 366 20.70 -44.29 -31.23
C GLY A 366 20.37 -45.66 -30.63
N SER A 367 19.44 -45.74 -29.70
CA SER A 367 18.96 -47.00 -29.10
C SER A 367 17.48 -47.21 -29.37
N LEU A 368 17.08 -48.50 -29.65
CA LEU A 368 15.69 -48.86 -29.83
C LEU A 368 14.97 -48.93 -28.48
N HIS A 369 13.79 -48.34 -28.42
CA HIS A 369 12.90 -48.36 -27.26
C HIS A 369 11.51 -48.89 -27.68
N LEU A 370 11.02 -49.88 -26.95
CA LEU A 370 9.67 -50.46 -27.11
C LEU A 370 8.72 -49.90 -26.02
N THR A 371 9.27 -49.31 -24.98
CA THR A 371 8.52 -48.72 -23.89
C THR A 371 9.01 -47.30 -23.60
N GLY A 372 8.09 -46.44 -23.17
CA GLY A 372 8.40 -45.07 -22.76
C GLY A 372 9.14 -44.99 -21.42
N GLY A 373 9.57 -43.80 -21.07
CA GLY A 373 10.22 -43.52 -19.80
C GLY A 373 10.64 -42.05 -19.62
N ASP A 374 10.88 -41.66 -18.37
CA ASP A 374 11.26 -40.29 -18.05
C ASP A 374 12.73 -39.96 -18.36
N GLY A 375 13.59 -40.98 -18.49
CA GLY A 375 15.02 -40.80 -18.77
C GLY A 375 15.40 -40.69 -20.23
N LEU A 376 14.49 -40.98 -21.17
CA LEU A 376 14.80 -41.12 -22.59
C LEU A 376 15.10 -39.79 -23.27
N LEU A 377 14.35 -38.74 -22.92
CA LEU A 377 14.53 -37.39 -23.45
C LEU A 377 14.58 -36.37 -22.30
N LYS A 378 15.38 -35.33 -22.47
CA LYS A 378 15.61 -34.32 -21.41
C LYS A 378 14.32 -33.62 -21.01
N ASN A 379 13.57 -33.14 -22.00
CA ASN A 379 12.43 -32.24 -21.79
C ASN A 379 11.07 -32.94 -21.91
N TYR A 380 11.06 -34.25 -22.22
CA TYR A 380 9.83 -35.01 -22.48
C TYR A 380 9.73 -36.23 -21.58
N LYS A 381 8.53 -36.49 -21.10
CA LYS A 381 8.11 -37.80 -20.62
C LYS A 381 7.61 -38.58 -21.82
N VAL A 382 8.35 -39.63 -22.21
CA VAL A 382 8.09 -40.41 -23.42
C VAL A 382 7.14 -41.55 -23.10
N GLU A 383 6.08 -41.67 -23.87
CA GLU A 383 5.21 -42.85 -23.95
C GLU A 383 5.32 -43.47 -25.34
N ILE A 384 5.43 -44.78 -25.42
CA ILE A 384 5.53 -45.52 -26.68
C ILE A 384 4.42 -46.55 -26.68
N ASP A 385 3.64 -46.54 -27.76
CA ASP A 385 2.70 -47.59 -28.13
C ASP A 385 3.36 -48.33 -29.32
N PRO A 386 4.01 -49.48 -29.08
CA PRO A 386 4.83 -50.16 -30.05
C PRO A 386 3.95 -50.88 -31.09
N GLY A 387 4.50 -51.04 -32.30
CA GLY A 387 3.81 -51.71 -33.39
C GLY A 387 4.10 -53.21 -33.45
N THR A 388 3.19 -53.96 -34.04
CA THR A 388 3.24 -55.40 -34.28
C THR A 388 3.77 -55.71 -35.71
N LEU A 389 4.71 -56.60 -35.80
CA LEU A 389 5.17 -57.15 -37.13
C LEU A 389 4.49 -58.49 -37.44
N THR A 390 3.80 -58.57 -38.57
CA THR A 390 3.28 -59.80 -39.10
C THR A 390 4.12 -60.24 -40.33
N VAL A 391 4.72 -61.38 -40.23
CA VAL A 391 5.51 -61.96 -41.32
C VAL A 391 4.71 -63.07 -41.95
N LEU A 392 4.35 -62.90 -43.20
CA LEU A 392 3.65 -63.91 -44.02
C LEU A 392 4.63 -64.76 -44.76
N ALA A 393 4.26 -66.00 -45.04
CA ALA A 393 5.05 -66.89 -45.86
C ALA A 393 5.29 -66.32 -47.27
N SER A 394 6.48 -66.48 -47.80
CA SER A 394 6.73 -66.22 -49.22
C SER A 394 6.07 -67.29 -50.06
N PHE A 395 5.27 -66.86 -51.02
CA PHE A 395 4.74 -67.80 -52.01
C PHE A 395 5.86 -68.16 -52.99
N ASN A 396 6.32 -69.42 -52.96
CA ASN A 396 7.25 -69.94 -53.98
C ASN A 396 6.45 -70.81 -54.99
N PRO A 397 6.25 -70.32 -56.21
CA PRO A 397 5.52 -71.10 -57.21
C PRO A 397 6.19 -72.42 -57.55
N ALA A 398 7.48 -72.58 -57.18
CA ALA A 398 8.23 -73.79 -57.45
C ALA A 398 7.89 -74.96 -56.51
N ASP A 399 7.37 -74.67 -55.31
CA ASP A 399 6.98 -75.67 -54.31
C ASP A 399 5.66 -76.36 -54.67
N ASP A 400 4.92 -75.83 -55.65
CA ASP A 400 3.68 -76.45 -56.18
C ASP A 400 3.90 -77.54 -57.19
N TYR A 401 5.16 -77.78 -57.60
CA TYR A 401 5.46 -78.85 -58.61
C TYR A 401 5.65 -80.25 -58.00
N TRP A 402 5.49 -80.45 -56.71
CA TRP A 402 5.82 -81.75 -56.08
C TRP A 402 4.64 -82.59 -55.65
N PHE A 403 3.46 -82.33 -56.11
CA PHE A 403 2.32 -83.19 -55.82
C PHE A 403 1.61 -83.66 -57.11
N GLY A 404 1.91 -84.89 -57.53
CA GLY A 404 1.10 -85.79 -58.30
C GLY A 404 0.79 -85.46 -59.73
N THR A 405 1.12 -86.30 -60.54
CA THR A 405 0.98 -86.34 -62.00
C THR A 405 -0.44 -86.55 -62.54
N ALA A 406 -1.51 -86.12 -61.82
CA ALA A 406 -2.88 -86.15 -62.28
C ALA A 406 -3.53 -84.76 -62.42
N PRO A 407 -4.10 -84.43 -63.61
CA PRO A 407 -4.64 -83.09 -63.86
C PRO A 407 -5.78 -82.67 -62.94
N TRP A 408 -6.55 -83.61 -62.40
CA TRP A 408 -7.65 -83.30 -61.45
C TRP A 408 -7.19 -83.02 -60.00
N ASP A 409 -6.03 -83.45 -59.63
CA ASP A 409 -5.46 -83.20 -58.32
C ASP A 409 -4.95 -81.74 -58.18
N LYS A 410 -4.57 -81.08 -59.27
CA LYS A 410 -4.15 -79.69 -59.26
C LYS A 410 -5.27 -78.75 -58.96
N GLU A 411 -6.46 -78.97 -59.45
CA GLU A 411 -7.58 -78.10 -59.17
C GLU A 411 -8.11 -78.25 -57.73
N ARG A 412 -8.08 -79.46 -57.18
CA ARG A 412 -8.51 -79.76 -55.84
C ARG A 412 -7.55 -79.13 -54.80
N ASN A 413 -6.26 -79.31 -55.00
CA ASN A 413 -5.25 -78.74 -54.16
C ASN A 413 -5.25 -77.17 -54.17
N LEU A 414 -5.53 -76.63 -55.36
CA LEU A 414 -5.70 -75.12 -55.42
C LEU A 414 -6.96 -74.63 -54.71
N ARG A 415 -8.03 -75.41 -54.71
CA ARG A 415 -9.26 -75.01 -53.99
C ARG A 415 -9.12 -75.19 -52.47
N GLU A 416 -8.44 -76.26 -52.05
CA GLU A 416 -8.21 -76.44 -50.60
C GLU A 416 -7.22 -75.41 -50.04
N ARG A 417 -6.16 -75.09 -50.77
CA ARG A 417 -5.25 -74.01 -50.37
C ARG A 417 -5.88 -72.60 -50.42
N LYS A 418 -6.74 -72.31 -51.35
CA LYS A 418 -7.54 -71.12 -51.37
C LYS A 418 -8.52 -71.06 -50.19
N ALA A 419 -9.05 -72.18 -49.77
CA ALA A 419 -9.92 -72.25 -48.60
C ALA A 419 -9.13 -72.05 -47.29
N GLU A 420 -7.93 -72.65 -47.20
CA GLU A 420 -7.03 -72.39 -46.05
C GLU A 420 -6.55 -70.92 -46.00
N PHE A 421 -6.23 -70.30 -47.15
CA PHE A 421 -5.86 -68.87 -47.20
C PHE A 421 -7.05 -67.94 -46.81
N HIS A 422 -8.28 -68.35 -47.19
CA HIS A 422 -9.46 -67.57 -46.70
C HIS A 422 -9.76 -67.79 -45.23
N TYR A 423 -9.40 -68.95 -44.66
CA TYR A 423 -9.64 -69.21 -43.23
C TYR A 423 -8.65 -68.47 -42.32
N VAL A 424 -7.38 -68.36 -42.77
CA VAL A 424 -6.38 -67.56 -42.01
C VAL A 424 -6.58 -66.06 -42.18
N ALA A 425 -7.11 -65.60 -43.33
CA ALA A 425 -7.40 -64.16 -43.53
C ALA A 425 -8.75 -63.75 -42.95
N GLY A 426 -9.67 -64.68 -42.73
CA GLY A 426 -11.01 -64.37 -42.13
C GLY A 426 -11.08 -64.51 -40.62
N GLY A 427 -10.03 -64.95 -39.96
CA GLY A 427 -9.96 -65.16 -38.51
C GLY A 427 -9.52 -63.96 -37.68
N MET A 428 -9.28 -62.82 -38.30
CA MET A 428 -8.98 -61.55 -37.57
C MET A 428 -10.04 -60.51 -37.87
N SER A 429 -11.25 -60.75 -37.46
CA SER A 429 -12.23 -59.76 -37.20
C SER A 429 -13.12 -60.23 -36.05
N LEU A 430 -12.64 -59.98 -34.86
CA LEU A 430 -13.47 -59.69 -33.64
C LEU A 430 -12.67 -58.71 -32.76
#